data_40472caf35b2901ee1d4cf7471fd0d21
#
_entry.id   40472caf35b2901ee1d4cf7471fd0d21
#
_cell.length_a   1.000
_cell.length_b   1.000
_cell.length_c   1.000
_cell.angle_alpha   90.00
_cell.angle_beta   90.00
_cell.angle_gamma   90.00
#
_symmetry.space_group_name_H-M   'P 1'
#
loop_
_entity.id
_entity.type
_entity.pdbx_description
1 polymer ?
#
loop_
_entity_poly.entity_id
_entity_poly.type
_entity_poly.pdbx_seq_one_letter_code
_entity_poly.pdbx_strand_id
1 'polypeptide(L)'
;MKLLEGKVAIVTGAARGIGEAIAIKFAEQGANVAFTYVSDSSAEKAAVVEEKLTACGVKAKSYKSNAGDFAQCEFFVTEVMKEFGKLDICVNNAGISKDNLLLRMTPEQWNEVIQVNLNSVFYMTKQVIRPMMKARFGSIINMSSIIGEIGNAGQSSYAASKAGIIGFTKSVAKELGSRNIRCNAIAPGFVETDMTSYLKRRRGRR
;
A
#
# COMPACT_ATOMS: atom_id res chain seq x y z
N MET A 1 7.48 11.93 -22.79
CA MET A 1 6.43 10.89 -22.90
C MET A 1 6.08 10.43 -21.48
N LYS A 2 4.82 10.49 -21.08
CA LYS A 2 4.36 10.04 -19.76
C LYS A 2 4.09 8.53 -19.80
N LEU A 3 4.76 7.76 -18.95
CA LEU A 3 4.69 6.28 -18.98
C LEU A 3 3.33 5.70 -18.54
N LEU A 4 2.56 6.46 -17.75
CA LEU A 4 1.30 6.01 -17.16
C LEU A 4 0.11 6.84 -17.65
N GLU A 5 0.26 7.55 -18.77
CA GLU A 5 -0.81 8.39 -19.30
C GLU A 5 -2.11 7.61 -19.49
N GLY A 6 -3.20 8.17 -18.96
CA GLY A 6 -4.53 7.55 -18.99
C GLY A 6 -4.69 6.30 -18.14
N LYS A 7 -3.70 5.85 -17.35
CA LYS A 7 -3.87 4.77 -16.37
C LYS A 7 -4.56 5.27 -15.11
N VAL A 8 -5.22 4.37 -14.40
CA VAL A 8 -5.82 4.62 -13.08
C VAL A 8 -5.11 3.75 -12.04
N ALA A 9 -4.58 4.39 -11.02
CA ALA A 9 -3.86 3.74 -9.93
C ALA A 9 -4.55 3.94 -8.60
N ILE A 10 -4.57 2.88 -7.78
CA ILE A 10 -4.89 2.93 -6.35
C ILE A 10 -3.59 2.83 -5.55
N VAL A 11 -3.45 3.66 -4.50
CA VAL A 11 -2.34 3.57 -3.53
C VAL A 11 -2.91 3.60 -2.12
N THR A 12 -2.74 2.52 -1.35
CA THR A 12 -3.21 2.50 0.03
C THR A 12 -2.22 3.19 0.97
N GLY A 13 -2.74 4.00 1.93
CA GLY A 13 -1.92 4.68 2.92
C GLY A 13 -0.99 5.74 2.33
N ALA A 14 -1.47 6.58 1.40
CA ALA A 14 -0.64 7.52 0.67
C ALA A 14 -0.75 8.98 1.13
N ALA A 15 -1.29 9.26 2.32
CA ALA A 15 -1.28 10.61 2.88
C ALA A 15 0.11 11.06 3.36
N ARG A 16 1.13 10.18 3.33
CA ARG A 16 2.51 10.47 3.74
C ARG A 16 3.49 9.39 3.27
N GLY A 17 4.79 9.71 3.39
CA GLY A 17 5.88 8.75 3.27
C GLY A 17 5.99 8.08 1.90
N ILE A 18 6.29 6.77 1.87
CA ILE A 18 6.49 6.02 0.62
C ILE A 18 5.24 6.07 -0.26
N GLY A 19 4.05 5.93 0.33
CA GLY A 19 2.79 5.97 -0.42
C GLY A 19 2.56 7.33 -1.10
N GLU A 20 2.81 8.44 -0.41
CA GLU A 20 2.75 9.79 -0.99
C GLU A 20 3.73 9.93 -2.16
N ALA A 21 4.98 9.52 -1.97
CA ALA A 21 6.00 9.60 -3.01
C ALA A 21 5.62 8.78 -4.26
N ILE A 22 5.06 7.59 -4.08
CA ILE A 22 4.56 6.75 -5.17
C ILE A 22 3.39 7.44 -5.89
N ALA A 23 2.41 7.97 -5.14
CA ALA A 23 1.26 8.65 -5.71
C ALA A 23 1.68 9.86 -6.55
N ILE A 24 2.58 10.71 -6.03
CA ILE A 24 3.14 11.86 -6.74
C ILE A 24 3.85 11.40 -8.02
N LYS A 25 4.70 10.36 -7.91
CA LYS A 25 5.44 9.87 -9.08
C LYS A 25 4.51 9.31 -10.16
N PHE A 26 3.44 8.64 -9.78
CA PHE A 26 2.43 8.16 -10.73
C PHE A 26 1.69 9.31 -11.40
N ALA A 27 1.31 10.35 -10.67
CA ALA A 27 0.68 11.55 -11.21
C ALA A 27 1.60 12.29 -12.20
N GLU A 28 2.88 12.48 -11.87
CA GLU A 28 3.90 13.04 -12.78
C GLU A 28 4.01 12.24 -14.07
N GLN A 29 3.82 10.91 -14.02
CA GLN A 29 3.82 10.04 -15.18
C GLN A 29 2.45 9.92 -15.87
N GLY A 30 1.46 10.73 -15.47
CA GLY A 30 0.16 10.87 -16.14
C GLY A 30 -0.92 9.90 -15.67
N ALA A 31 -0.71 9.16 -14.59
CA ALA A 31 -1.77 8.34 -14.02
C ALA A 31 -2.78 9.18 -13.22
N ASN A 32 -4.06 8.87 -13.37
CA ASN A 32 -5.08 9.28 -12.41
C ASN A 32 -4.91 8.45 -11.14
N VAL A 33 -5.01 9.07 -9.96
CA VAL A 33 -4.67 8.41 -8.70
C VAL A 33 -5.80 8.52 -7.69
N ALA A 34 -6.26 7.38 -7.21
CA ALA A 34 -7.08 7.26 -6.02
C ALA A 34 -6.22 6.74 -4.86
N PHE A 35 -6.30 7.34 -3.68
CA PHE A 35 -5.51 6.88 -2.56
C PHE A 35 -6.26 6.93 -1.24
N THR A 36 -5.78 6.15 -0.25
CA THR A 36 -6.44 6.06 1.05
C THR A 36 -5.63 6.69 2.18
N TYR A 37 -6.37 7.18 3.17
CA TYR A 37 -5.90 7.52 4.51
C TYR A 37 -6.86 6.93 5.55
N VAL A 38 -6.45 6.84 6.84
CA VAL A 38 -7.24 6.10 7.84
C VAL A 38 -7.94 7.02 8.83
N SER A 39 -7.24 8.03 9.37
CA SER A 39 -7.72 8.85 10.50
C SER A 39 -8.10 10.26 10.09
N ASP A 40 -9.00 10.88 10.82
CA ASP A 40 -9.35 12.30 10.62
C ASP A 40 -8.14 13.22 10.80
N SER A 41 -7.21 12.87 11.67
CA SER A 41 -5.93 13.59 11.82
C SER A 41 -5.03 13.52 10.59
N SER A 42 -5.32 12.64 9.63
CA SER A 42 -4.60 12.54 8.35
C SER A 42 -5.36 13.21 7.20
N ALA A 43 -6.57 13.70 7.41
CA ALA A 43 -7.41 14.28 6.36
C ALA A 43 -6.76 15.51 5.73
N GLU A 44 -6.21 16.43 6.52
CA GLU A 44 -5.52 17.62 6.02
C GLU A 44 -4.30 17.24 5.17
N LYS A 45 -3.50 16.26 5.62
CA LYS A 45 -2.35 15.76 4.85
C LYS A 45 -2.80 15.12 3.54
N ALA A 46 -3.90 14.36 3.57
CA ALA A 46 -4.46 13.76 2.37
C ALA A 46 -4.94 14.83 1.36
N ALA A 47 -5.59 15.89 1.84
CA ALA A 47 -6.00 17.01 0.98
C ALA A 47 -4.78 17.69 0.30
N VAL A 48 -3.71 17.96 1.04
CA VAL A 48 -2.46 18.51 0.49
C VAL A 48 -1.85 17.59 -0.56
N VAL A 49 -1.87 16.27 -0.34
CA VAL A 49 -1.39 15.32 -1.36
C VAL A 49 -2.28 15.34 -2.58
N GLU A 50 -3.61 15.36 -2.43
CA GLU A 50 -4.57 15.43 -3.53
C GLU A 50 -4.35 16.67 -4.40
N GLU A 51 -4.11 17.83 -3.78
CA GLU A 51 -3.75 19.07 -4.49
C GLU A 51 -2.46 18.93 -5.30
N LYS A 52 -1.40 18.34 -4.71
CA LYS A 52 -0.13 18.08 -5.41
C LYS A 52 -0.34 17.19 -6.64
N LEU A 53 -1.16 16.15 -6.52
CA LEU A 53 -1.45 15.22 -7.61
C LEU A 53 -2.23 15.94 -8.72
N THR A 54 -3.25 16.69 -8.34
CA THR A 54 -4.08 17.46 -9.29
C THR A 54 -3.26 18.51 -10.04
N ALA A 55 -2.29 19.13 -9.38
CA ALA A 55 -1.36 20.07 -10.00
C ALA A 55 -0.49 19.43 -11.12
N CYS A 56 -0.33 18.10 -11.13
CA CYS A 56 0.31 17.37 -12.23
C CYS A 56 -0.59 17.24 -13.48
N GLY A 57 -1.84 17.74 -13.43
CA GLY A 57 -2.80 17.70 -14.54
C GLY A 57 -3.54 16.38 -14.67
N VAL A 58 -3.62 15.58 -13.60
CA VAL A 58 -4.34 14.32 -13.55
C VAL A 58 -5.54 14.41 -12.61
N LYS A 59 -6.50 13.49 -12.74
CA LYS A 59 -7.56 13.32 -11.76
C LYS A 59 -7.02 12.61 -10.53
N ALA A 60 -7.20 13.22 -9.36
CA ALA A 60 -6.80 12.66 -8.08
C ALA A 60 -7.95 12.71 -7.08
N LYS A 61 -8.03 11.72 -6.18
CA LYS A 61 -9.02 11.72 -5.09
C LYS A 61 -8.53 10.90 -3.91
N SER A 62 -8.65 11.48 -2.74
CA SER A 62 -8.38 10.83 -1.46
C SER A 62 -9.66 10.22 -0.86
N TYR A 63 -9.51 9.09 -0.16
CA TYR A 63 -10.61 8.38 0.48
C TYR A 63 -10.22 7.99 1.90
N LYS A 64 -11.12 8.26 2.86
CA LYS A 64 -10.97 7.70 4.20
C LYS A 64 -11.35 6.22 4.15
N SER A 65 -10.37 5.33 4.27
CA SER A 65 -10.57 3.89 4.23
C SER A 65 -9.45 3.16 4.96
N ASN A 66 -9.83 2.26 5.87
CA ASN A 66 -8.91 1.38 6.56
C ASN A 66 -8.67 0.13 5.73
N ALA A 67 -7.46 -0.04 5.21
CA ALA A 67 -7.08 -1.22 4.43
C ALA A 67 -7.14 -2.53 5.23
N GLY A 68 -7.09 -2.48 6.56
CA GLY A 68 -7.30 -3.63 7.45
C GLY A 68 -8.78 -4.02 7.64
N ASP A 69 -9.71 -3.36 6.97
CA ASP A 69 -11.15 -3.65 7.02
C ASP A 69 -11.64 -4.06 5.63
N PHE A 70 -12.17 -5.29 5.53
CA PHE A 70 -12.58 -5.86 4.26
C PHE A 70 -13.71 -5.08 3.59
N ALA A 71 -14.73 -4.66 4.36
CA ALA A 71 -15.87 -3.93 3.83
C ALA A 71 -15.48 -2.52 3.34
N GLN A 72 -14.55 -1.85 4.05
CA GLN A 72 -14.03 -0.57 3.61
C GLN A 72 -13.17 -0.69 2.35
N CYS A 73 -12.42 -1.77 2.18
CA CYS A 73 -11.70 -2.05 0.93
C CYS A 73 -12.66 -2.26 -0.25
N GLU A 74 -13.75 -3.00 -0.04
CA GLU A 74 -14.79 -3.23 -1.06
C GLU A 74 -15.46 -1.91 -1.46
N PHE A 75 -15.90 -1.12 -0.48
CA PHE A 75 -16.50 0.19 -0.72
C PHE A 75 -15.54 1.11 -1.47
N PHE A 76 -14.30 1.20 -1.06
CA PHE A 76 -13.29 2.04 -1.71
C PHE A 76 -13.08 1.66 -3.17
N VAL A 77 -12.89 0.38 -3.49
CA VAL A 77 -12.72 -0.06 -4.88
C VAL A 77 -13.98 0.21 -5.71
N THR A 78 -15.16 0.03 -5.12
CA THR A 78 -16.44 0.34 -5.77
C THR A 78 -16.52 1.83 -6.14
N GLU A 79 -16.20 2.72 -5.21
CA GLU A 79 -16.20 4.17 -5.45
C GLU A 79 -15.13 4.56 -6.48
N VAL A 80 -13.95 3.94 -6.47
CA VAL A 80 -12.94 4.18 -7.50
C VAL A 80 -13.43 3.76 -8.87
N MET A 81 -14.07 2.60 -9.00
CA MET A 81 -14.62 2.15 -10.28
C MET A 81 -15.72 3.05 -10.79
N LYS A 82 -16.57 3.59 -9.91
CA LYS A 82 -17.61 4.55 -10.25
C LYS A 82 -17.03 5.90 -10.69
N GLU A 83 -16.01 6.39 -9.97
CA GLU A 83 -15.43 7.71 -10.18
C GLU A 83 -14.47 7.77 -11.39
N PHE A 84 -13.66 6.72 -11.59
CA PHE A 84 -12.61 6.68 -12.60
C PHE A 84 -12.91 5.75 -13.79
N GLY A 85 -13.95 4.90 -13.69
CA GLY A 85 -14.41 4.00 -14.76
C GLY A 85 -13.56 2.76 -15.00
N LYS A 86 -12.33 2.71 -14.48
CA LYS A 86 -11.40 1.58 -14.64
C LYS A 86 -10.38 1.52 -13.52
N LEU A 87 -9.59 0.45 -13.49
CA LEU A 87 -8.49 0.26 -12.55
C LEU A 87 -7.37 -0.53 -13.21
N ASP A 88 -6.20 0.10 -13.34
CA ASP A 88 -5.04 -0.49 -14.01
C ASP A 88 -3.94 -0.93 -13.03
N ILE A 89 -3.77 -0.20 -11.90
CA ILE A 89 -2.65 -0.40 -10.97
C ILE A 89 -3.17 -0.37 -9.54
N CYS A 90 -2.71 -1.31 -8.72
CA CYS A 90 -2.96 -1.33 -7.27
C CYS A 90 -1.64 -1.42 -6.52
N VAL A 91 -1.36 -0.44 -5.66
CA VAL A 91 -0.22 -0.46 -4.74
C VAL A 91 -0.71 -0.67 -3.32
N ASN A 92 -0.46 -1.85 -2.79
CA ASN A 92 -0.70 -2.20 -1.39
C ASN A 92 0.48 -1.71 -0.55
N ASN A 93 0.38 -0.44 -0.08
CA ASN A 93 1.45 0.23 0.66
C ASN A 93 1.11 0.41 2.16
N ALA A 94 -0.17 0.46 2.53
CA ALA A 94 -0.57 0.62 3.92
C ALA A 94 0.12 -0.40 4.84
N GLY A 95 0.63 0.07 5.98
CA GLY A 95 1.31 -0.79 6.93
C GLY A 95 1.72 -0.04 8.19
N ILE A 96 1.92 -0.80 9.26
CA ILE A 96 2.37 -0.33 10.58
C ILE A 96 3.49 -1.20 11.10
N SER A 97 4.22 -0.69 12.09
CA SER A 97 5.11 -1.49 12.93
C SER A 97 4.75 -1.29 14.40
N LYS A 98 4.79 -2.37 15.18
CA LYS A 98 4.62 -2.40 16.64
C LYS A 98 5.81 -3.14 17.22
N ASP A 99 6.95 -2.44 17.27
CA ASP A 99 8.22 -3.05 17.68
C ASP A 99 8.21 -3.38 19.16
N ASN A 100 8.40 -4.67 19.49
CA ASN A 100 8.54 -5.17 20.84
C ASN A 100 9.32 -6.48 20.84
N LEU A 101 10.10 -6.76 21.89
CA LEU A 101 10.74 -8.07 22.06
C LEU A 101 9.65 -9.16 22.18
N LEU A 102 9.89 -10.34 21.61
CA LEU A 102 8.90 -11.42 21.55
C LEU A 102 8.33 -11.76 22.93
N LEU A 103 9.16 -11.78 23.97
CA LEU A 103 8.74 -12.02 25.35
C LEU A 103 7.71 -11.01 25.89
N ARG A 104 7.70 -9.80 25.35
CA ARG A 104 6.83 -8.69 25.76
C ARG A 104 5.74 -8.35 24.75
N MET A 105 5.77 -8.95 23.58
CA MET A 105 4.79 -8.73 22.53
C MET A 105 3.45 -9.34 22.93
N THR A 106 2.39 -8.54 22.91
CA THR A 106 1.06 -9.06 23.20
C THR A 106 0.37 -9.60 21.96
N PRO A 107 -0.60 -10.52 22.12
CA PRO A 107 -1.41 -11.02 21.01
C PRO A 107 -2.08 -9.89 20.21
N GLU A 108 -2.52 -8.82 20.87
CA GLU A 108 -3.16 -7.66 20.25
C GLU A 108 -2.18 -6.92 19.35
N GLN A 109 -0.93 -6.68 19.81
CA GLN A 109 0.11 -6.06 19.01
C GLN A 109 0.45 -6.89 17.76
N TRP A 110 0.54 -8.21 17.94
CA TRP A 110 0.75 -9.15 16.83
C TRP A 110 -0.40 -9.09 15.83
N ASN A 111 -1.64 -9.25 16.30
CA ASN A 111 -2.82 -9.29 15.46
C ASN A 111 -3.04 -7.98 14.69
N GLU A 112 -2.80 -6.84 15.34
CA GLU A 112 -2.90 -5.53 14.68
C GLU A 112 -1.93 -5.41 13.51
N VAL A 113 -0.67 -5.86 13.68
CA VAL A 113 0.33 -5.83 12.59
C VAL A 113 -0.06 -6.77 11.46
N ILE A 114 -0.49 -7.99 11.76
CA ILE A 114 -0.94 -8.96 10.74
C ILE A 114 -2.16 -8.41 9.99
N GLN A 115 -3.12 -7.84 10.71
CA GLN A 115 -4.35 -7.31 10.13
C GLN A 115 -4.07 -6.17 9.17
N VAL A 116 -3.25 -5.19 9.58
CA VAL A 116 -2.98 -4.00 8.78
C VAL A 116 -1.98 -4.28 7.66
N ASN A 117 -0.97 -5.14 7.86
CA ASN A 117 0.07 -5.35 6.88
C ASN A 117 -0.23 -6.48 5.89
N LEU A 118 -0.75 -7.62 6.37
CA LEU A 118 -0.91 -8.82 5.56
C LEU A 118 -2.35 -9.01 5.09
N ASN A 119 -3.32 -8.95 6.01
CA ASN A 119 -4.72 -9.11 5.63
C ASN A 119 -5.20 -8.00 4.69
N SER A 120 -4.71 -6.76 4.87
CA SER A 120 -5.00 -5.65 3.98
C SER A 120 -4.60 -5.93 2.52
N VAL A 121 -3.45 -6.55 2.32
CA VAL A 121 -2.96 -6.92 0.98
C VAL A 121 -3.90 -7.95 0.34
N PHE A 122 -4.33 -8.93 1.10
CA PHE A 122 -5.35 -9.88 0.63
C PHE A 122 -6.68 -9.18 0.34
N TYR A 123 -7.17 -8.34 1.24
CA TYR A 123 -8.46 -7.64 1.09
C TYR A 123 -8.49 -6.78 -0.16
N MET A 124 -7.51 -5.90 -0.31
CA MET A 124 -7.42 -5.04 -1.50
C MET A 124 -7.24 -5.84 -2.78
N THR A 125 -6.34 -6.84 -2.78
CA THR A 125 -6.11 -7.68 -3.95
C THR A 125 -7.39 -8.37 -4.39
N LYS A 126 -8.16 -8.94 -3.45
CA LYS A 126 -9.44 -9.60 -3.74
C LYS A 126 -10.45 -8.66 -4.42
N GLN A 127 -10.47 -7.39 -4.04
CA GLN A 127 -11.40 -6.43 -4.65
C GLN A 127 -10.95 -5.99 -6.05
N VAL A 128 -9.64 -5.78 -6.25
CA VAL A 128 -9.12 -5.26 -7.52
C VAL A 128 -8.99 -6.32 -8.61
N ILE A 129 -8.86 -7.60 -8.28
CA ILE A 129 -8.68 -8.65 -9.29
C ILE A 129 -9.90 -8.80 -10.22
N ARG A 130 -11.13 -8.60 -9.71
CA ARG A 130 -12.34 -8.75 -10.52
C ARG A 130 -12.41 -7.74 -11.68
N PRO A 131 -12.27 -6.42 -11.48
CA PRO A 131 -12.20 -5.46 -12.57
C PRO A 131 -10.97 -5.66 -13.48
N MET A 132 -9.81 -6.02 -12.92
CA MET A 132 -8.60 -6.29 -13.71
C MET A 132 -8.76 -7.53 -14.60
N MET A 133 -9.37 -8.61 -14.10
CA MET A 133 -9.68 -9.81 -14.90
C MET A 133 -10.65 -9.51 -16.04
N LYS A 134 -11.67 -8.68 -15.80
CA LYS A 134 -12.60 -8.23 -16.84
C LYS A 134 -11.89 -7.42 -17.92
N ALA A 135 -10.96 -6.56 -17.53
CA ALA A 135 -10.14 -5.76 -18.44
C ALA A 135 -9.03 -6.56 -19.12
N ARG A 136 -8.69 -7.77 -18.64
CA ARG A 136 -7.52 -8.57 -19.03
C ARG A 136 -6.21 -7.77 -18.96
N PHE A 137 -6.12 -6.92 -17.96
CA PHE A 137 -4.97 -6.07 -17.70
C PHE A 137 -4.92 -5.67 -16.22
N GLY A 138 -3.75 -5.71 -15.61
CA GLY A 138 -3.55 -5.23 -14.25
C GLY A 138 -2.10 -5.32 -13.78
N SER A 139 -1.75 -4.44 -12.84
CA SER A 139 -0.46 -4.50 -12.16
C SER A 139 -0.68 -4.29 -10.65
N ILE A 140 -0.39 -5.32 -9.87
CA ILE A 140 -0.47 -5.28 -8.42
C ILE A 140 0.95 -5.20 -7.86
N ILE A 141 1.19 -4.25 -6.98
CA ILE A 141 2.48 -4.01 -6.32
C ILE A 141 2.26 -4.07 -4.82
N ASN A 142 2.91 -4.99 -4.16
CA ASN A 142 2.80 -5.22 -2.73
C ASN A 142 4.08 -4.74 -2.02
N MET A 143 3.93 -3.82 -1.07
CA MET A 143 5.07 -3.30 -0.30
C MET A 143 5.44 -4.25 0.82
N SER A 144 6.48 -5.05 0.58
CA SER A 144 7.15 -5.87 1.58
C SER A 144 8.22 -5.06 2.33
N SER A 145 9.26 -5.69 2.77
CA SER A 145 10.45 -5.11 3.43
C SER A 145 11.58 -6.11 3.41
N ILE A 146 12.83 -5.62 3.40
CA ILE A 146 14.01 -6.47 3.66
C ILE A 146 13.89 -7.21 4.99
N ILE A 147 13.20 -6.63 5.97
CA ILE A 147 12.93 -7.29 7.27
C ILE A 147 12.09 -8.55 7.12
N GLY A 148 11.25 -8.64 6.09
CA GLY A 148 10.52 -9.87 5.75
C GLY A 148 11.42 -11.00 5.23
N GLU A 149 12.61 -10.70 4.76
CA GLU A 149 13.59 -11.66 4.26
C GLU A 149 14.60 -12.07 5.34
N ILE A 150 15.16 -11.08 6.08
CA ILE A 150 16.27 -11.33 7.01
C ILE A 150 15.86 -11.33 8.49
N GLY A 151 14.65 -10.86 8.81
CA GLY A 151 14.21 -10.65 10.19
C GLY A 151 14.90 -9.45 10.86
N ASN A 152 14.42 -9.08 12.05
CA ASN A 152 15.07 -8.12 12.94
C ASN A 152 14.58 -8.32 14.37
N ALA A 153 15.48 -8.18 15.35
CA ALA A 153 15.11 -8.28 16.75
C ALA A 153 14.06 -7.22 17.13
N GLY A 154 13.00 -7.63 17.81
CA GLY A 154 11.89 -6.77 18.19
C GLY A 154 10.84 -6.53 17.09
N GLN A 155 10.99 -7.13 15.92
CA GLN A 155 10.09 -6.95 14.78
C GLN A 155 9.48 -8.27 14.28
N SER A 156 9.27 -9.25 15.14
CA SER A 156 8.79 -10.57 14.74
C SER A 156 7.44 -10.55 14.01
N SER A 157 6.45 -9.77 14.48
CA SER A 157 5.16 -9.61 13.82
C SER A 157 5.28 -8.90 12.48
N TYR A 158 6.10 -7.84 12.43
CA TYR A 158 6.36 -7.10 11.20
C TYR A 158 7.07 -7.99 10.16
N ALA A 159 8.14 -8.70 10.56
CA ALA A 159 8.87 -9.63 9.71
C ALA A 159 7.94 -10.72 9.16
N ALA A 160 7.12 -11.36 10.01
CA ALA A 160 6.15 -12.36 9.59
C ALA A 160 5.15 -11.82 8.58
N SER A 161 4.60 -10.61 8.82
CA SER A 161 3.67 -9.98 7.90
C SER A 161 4.30 -9.70 6.54
N LYS A 162 5.54 -9.18 6.52
CA LYS A 162 6.25 -8.83 5.29
C LYS A 162 6.76 -10.05 4.51
N ALA A 163 7.16 -11.11 5.19
CA ALA A 163 7.44 -12.42 4.59
C ALA A 163 6.18 -13.05 3.98
N GLY A 164 5.05 -12.99 4.68
CA GLY A 164 3.75 -13.46 4.19
C GLY A 164 3.33 -12.78 2.89
N ILE A 165 3.58 -11.46 2.76
CA ILE A 165 3.33 -10.71 1.52
C ILE A 165 4.11 -11.29 0.34
N ILE A 166 5.36 -11.70 0.54
CA ILE A 166 6.20 -12.29 -0.53
C ILE A 166 5.58 -13.61 -1.02
N GLY A 167 5.21 -14.50 -0.09
CA GLY A 167 4.55 -15.76 -0.42
C GLY A 167 3.21 -15.56 -1.13
N PHE A 168 2.36 -14.68 -0.59
CA PHE A 168 1.09 -14.29 -1.18
C PHE A 168 1.27 -13.78 -2.61
N THR A 169 2.21 -12.87 -2.83
CA THR A 169 2.50 -12.27 -4.14
C THR A 169 2.85 -13.31 -5.19
N LYS A 170 3.73 -14.27 -4.83
CA LYS A 170 4.13 -15.36 -5.73
C LYS A 170 2.95 -16.24 -6.16
N SER A 171 2.04 -16.54 -5.23
CA SER A 171 0.84 -17.33 -5.51
C SER A 171 -0.13 -16.58 -6.42
N VAL A 172 -0.43 -15.33 -6.11
CA VAL A 172 -1.32 -14.47 -6.91
C VAL A 172 -0.76 -14.24 -8.33
N ALA A 173 0.56 -14.06 -8.47
CA ALA A 173 1.19 -13.91 -9.78
C ALA A 173 0.98 -15.14 -10.68
N LYS A 174 1.08 -16.35 -10.10
CA LYS A 174 0.85 -17.61 -10.83
C LYS A 174 -0.64 -17.78 -11.20
N GLU A 175 -1.53 -17.45 -10.28
CA GLU A 175 -2.98 -17.57 -10.47
C GLU A 175 -3.51 -16.63 -11.57
N LEU A 176 -3.01 -15.39 -11.60
CA LEU A 176 -3.53 -14.33 -12.46
C LEU A 176 -2.73 -14.11 -13.76
N GLY A 177 -1.60 -14.77 -13.93
CA GLY A 177 -0.72 -14.57 -15.09
C GLY A 177 -1.39 -14.84 -16.44
N SER A 178 -2.24 -15.87 -16.53
CA SER A 178 -3.03 -16.19 -17.74
C SER A 178 -4.06 -15.11 -18.11
N ARG A 179 -4.34 -14.19 -17.20
CA ARG A 179 -5.24 -13.05 -17.39
C ARG A 179 -4.52 -11.74 -17.70
N ASN A 180 -3.20 -11.80 -17.96
CA ASN A 180 -2.37 -10.63 -18.19
C ASN A 180 -2.34 -9.66 -16.99
N ILE A 181 -2.41 -10.20 -15.77
CA ILE A 181 -2.30 -9.44 -14.53
C ILE A 181 -0.98 -9.81 -13.87
N ARG A 182 -0.14 -8.82 -13.62
CA ARG A 182 1.14 -8.98 -12.93
C ARG A 182 0.97 -8.69 -11.44
N CYS A 183 1.62 -9.45 -10.59
CA CYS A 183 1.68 -9.21 -9.15
C CYS A 183 3.13 -9.32 -8.69
N ASN A 184 3.66 -8.24 -8.10
CA ASN A 184 5.04 -8.16 -7.67
C ASN A 184 5.15 -7.62 -6.25
N ALA A 185 6.15 -8.06 -5.49
CA ALA A 185 6.52 -7.50 -4.20
C ALA A 185 7.78 -6.65 -4.34
N ILE A 186 7.79 -5.52 -3.65
CA ILE A 186 8.99 -4.68 -3.48
C ILE A 186 9.38 -4.78 -2.00
N ALA A 187 10.63 -5.11 -1.74
CA ALA A 187 11.20 -5.22 -0.40
C ALA A 187 12.20 -4.08 -0.15
N PRO A 188 11.76 -2.86 0.20
CA PRO A 188 12.66 -1.75 0.47
C PRO A 188 13.57 -2.06 1.66
N GLY A 189 14.80 -1.55 1.59
CA GLY A 189 15.67 -1.43 2.74
C GLY A 189 15.22 -0.28 3.67
N PHE A 190 16.17 0.38 4.31
CA PHE A 190 15.87 1.52 5.15
C PHE A 190 15.56 2.76 4.28
N VAL A 191 14.31 3.22 4.36
CA VAL A 191 13.86 4.46 3.73
C VAL A 191 13.51 5.46 4.83
N GLU A 192 14.05 6.67 4.74
CA GLU A 192 13.76 7.73 5.70
C GLU A 192 12.33 8.25 5.50
N THR A 193 11.51 8.07 6.53
CA THR A 193 10.11 8.51 6.58
C THR A 193 9.73 8.86 8.02
N ASP A 194 8.54 9.42 8.25
CA ASP A 194 8.03 9.62 9.61
C ASP A 194 8.04 8.33 10.45
N MET A 195 7.77 7.18 9.81
CA MET A 195 7.77 5.86 10.46
C MET A 195 9.16 5.45 10.97
N THR A 196 10.24 5.93 10.35
CA THR A 196 11.62 5.54 10.68
C THR A 196 12.41 6.65 11.37
N SER A 197 11.86 7.85 11.51
CA SER A 197 12.53 9.03 12.06
C SER A 197 13.05 8.84 13.50
N TYR A 198 12.36 8.00 14.32
CA TYR A 198 12.78 7.69 15.68
C TYR A 198 14.08 6.86 15.74
N LEU A 199 14.44 6.15 14.68
CA LEU A 199 15.67 5.34 14.64
C LEU A 199 16.93 6.21 14.53
N LYS A 200 16.85 7.39 13.92
CA LYS A 200 17.96 8.36 13.91
C LYS A 200 18.34 8.82 15.32
N ARG A 201 17.35 9.04 16.19
CA ARG A 201 17.61 9.48 17.59
C ARG A 201 18.36 8.43 18.42
N ARG A 202 18.31 7.15 18.05
CA ARG A 202 19.03 6.07 18.73
C ARG A 202 20.46 5.88 18.23
N ARG A 203 20.76 6.15 16.94
CA ARG A 203 22.12 6.01 16.38
C ARG A 203 23.06 7.15 16.79
N GLY A 204 22.55 8.32 17.10
CA GLY A 204 23.36 9.47 17.57
C GLY A 204 23.73 9.45 19.06
N ARG A 205 23.41 8.36 19.79
CA ARG A 205 23.74 8.17 21.23
C ARG A 205 24.69 7.01 21.50
N ARG A 206 25.44 6.57 20.50
CA ARG A 206 26.52 5.60 20.65
C ARG A 206 27.84 6.22 20.27
#